data_0219ff1d3b1d959a7441274ee88d10fb
#
_entry.id   0219ff1d3b1d959a7441274ee88d10fb
#
_cell.length_a   1.000
_cell.length_b   1.000
_cell.length_c   1.000
_cell.angle_alpha   90.00
_cell.angle_beta   90.00
_cell.angle_gamma   90.00
#
_symmetry.space_group_name_H-M   'P 1'
#
loop_
_entity.id
_entity.type
_entity.pdbx_description
1 polymer ?
#
loop_
_entity_poly.entity_id
_entity_poly.type
_entity_poly.pdbx_seq_one_letter_code
_entity_poly.pdbx_strand_id
1 'polypeptide(L)'
;MTARLRAPGLHRGLIGAALGFALAYAIVLPVRAAQGLHPVLDGDAVTIVGLLSAPLGFLFGLGAFDYWFYYLTGRPTRPEDHSGHGARSWKDYFRVNTDHKVIGIQYTVTSFFFLLVGGSLAMLMRAELAQPGMQFVSTDGFNGLFSVHASILIFLFVIPVFAGLANFVLPLMIGAPDMAFPRLNAVSYWMLPIAGLMMMASFLVPGGSFSTGWTAYAPLSTDQPIGQLFFTVGVQFAGASSVATALNFLVTIITMRAPGMSFWRMPLLVWANFSTSLLVVIATPFIAASQFLVLLDRALHFHFFDAAQGGDVLSYQHIFWFYSHPAVYIMMLPGFGIISEIISVKSRKPIFGYRMMAFSLLAIVVLGFTVWAHHMFVSGMQSWIRIPMMITTAIIAVPTGIKVFSWLATLWRGVLHLDTPMLFALGFLTMFVIGGISGVMLAMIPVDIHVSDTYFIVAHIHYVLFGGSLFTIFAGVYYWFPKMTGRMFDERLGKLHFWLTFIFFNLTFGPMHYIGLRGMPRRVADYSQQYAGWNLFISLSAFVVGASTLVFLYNMVSSWRGGPRAEANPWRALTLEWQVSSPPPIFNFDTVPTVVGGPYEYGVPGAVHGVFRKPGEVRPPTPAGGGATQVARE
;
A
#
# COMPACT_ATOMS: atom_id res chain seq x y z
N MET A 1 -23.82 24.66 -23.46
CA MET A 1 -23.08 24.82 -22.18
C MET A 1 -23.76 24.08 -21.02
N THR A 2 -25.07 24.16 -20.88
CA THR A 2 -25.85 23.54 -19.80
C THR A 2 -25.83 22.00 -19.76
N ALA A 3 -25.80 21.30 -20.89
CA ALA A 3 -25.74 19.82 -20.93
C ALA A 3 -24.37 19.26 -20.48
N ARG A 4 -23.25 19.96 -20.74
CA ARG A 4 -21.92 19.57 -20.29
C ARG A 4 -21.73 19.75 -18.79
N LEU A 5 -22.39 20.71 -18.17
CA LEU A 5 -22.37 20.93 -16.72
C LEU A 5 -23.18 19.87 -15.95
N ARG A 6 -24.12 19.19 -16.62
CA ARG A 6 -24.97 18.14 -16.03
C ARG A 6 -24.35 16.74 -16.09
N ALA A 7 -23.33 16.52 -16.93
CA ALA A 7 -22.67 15.22 -17.02
C ALA A 7 -21.74 14.97 -15.82
N PRO A 8 -21.72 13.77 -15.21
CA PRO A 8 -20.79 13.41 -14.13
C PRO A 8 -19.34 13.64 -14.55
N GLY A 9 -18.50 14.09 -13.61
CA GLY A 9 -17.08 14.33 -13.87
C GLY A 9 -16.44 15.28 -12.87
N LEU A 10 -15.13 15.51 -12.99
CA LEU A 10 -14.35 16.32 -12.05
C LEU A 10 -14.91 17.72 -11.79
N HIS A 11 -15.41 18.40 -12.84
CA HIS A 11 -15.98 19.74 -12.69
C HIS A 11 -17.22 19.77 -11.76
N ARG A 12 -18.08 18.75 -11.82
CA ARG A 12 -19.20 18.61 -10.88
C ARG A 12 -18.72 18.21 -9.50
N GLY A 13 -17.66 17.38 -9.43
CA GLY A 13 -17.00 17.06 -8.17
C GLY A 13 -16.51 18.31 -7.45
N LEU A 14 -15.81 19.21 -8.14
CA LEU A 14 -15.34 20.48 -7.58
C LEU A 14 -16.49 21.39 -7.12
N ILE A 15 -17.57 21.49 -7.89
CA ILE A 15 -18.78 22.23 -7.47
C ILE A 15 -19.38 21.57 -6.23
N GLY A 16 -19.47 20.24 -6.21
CA GLY A 16 -19.97 19.48 -5.05
C GLY A 16 -19.12 19.72 -3.80
N ALA A 17 -17.78 19.76 -3.94
CA ALA A 17 -16.88 20.09 -2.85
C ALA A 17 -17.13 21.50 -2.29
N ALA A 18 -17.26 22.50 -3.15
CA ALA A 18 -17.56 23.86 -2.74
C ALA A 18 -18.91 23.98 -2.03
N LEU A 19 -19.95 23.29 -2.53
CA LEU A 19 -21.26 23.24 -1.90
C LEU A 19 -21.23 22.50 -0.55
N GLY A 20 -20.46 21.39 -0.45
CA GLY A 20 -20.26 20.68 0.81
C GLY A 20 -19.56 21.54 1.86
N PHE A 21 -18.55 22.30 1.45
CA PHE A 21 -17.87 23.24 2.33
C PHE A 21 -18.79 24.38 2.78
N ALA A 22 -19.56 24.96 1.88
CA ALA A 22 -20.57 25.97 2.21
C ALA A 22 -21.63 25.44 3.18
N LEU A 23 -22.05 24.18 3.02
CA LEU A 23 -22.98 23.51 3.92
C LEU A 23 -22.39 23.36 5.33
N ALA A 24 -21.10 23.10 5.46
CA ALA A 24 -20.42 23.04 6.75
C ALA A 24 -20.57 24.38 7.51
N TYR A 25 -20.33 25.49 6.83
CA TYR A 25 -20.52 26.82 7.42
C TYR A 25 -21.98 27.06 7.79
N ALA A 26 -22.91 26.71 6.90
CA ALA A 26 -24.34 26.89 7.16
C ALA A 26 -24.85 26.10 8.38
N ILE A 27 -24.20 24.98 8.73
CA ILE A 27 -24.53 24.17 9.90
C ILE A 27 -23.81 24.68 11.15
N VAL A 28 -22.50 24.89 11.07
CA VAL A 28 -21.66 25.12 12.24
C VAL A 28 -21.83 26.55 12.79
N LEU A 29 -21.93 27.57 11.93
CA LEU A 29 -22.03 28.96 12.39
C LEU A 29 -23.30 29.24 13.24
N PRO A 30 -24.52 28.81 12.84
CA PRO A 30 -25.71 28.99 13.68
C PRO A 30 -25.62 28.24 15.01
N VAL A 31 -25.04 27.04 15.02
CA VAL A 31 -24.88 26.25 16.25
C VAL A 31 -23.94 26.97 17.21
N ARG A 32 -22.80 27.47 16.74
CA ARG A 32 -21.85 28.25 17.54
C ARG A 32 -22.49 29.55 18.08
N ALA A 33 -23.22 30.26 17.21
CA ALA A 33 -23.96 31.46 17.64
C ALA A 33 -25.00 31.18 18.71
N ALA A 34 -25.74 30.09 18.59
CA ALA A 34 -26.71 29.66 19.58
C ALA A 34 -26.08 29.29 20.95
N GLN A 35 -24.81 28.84 20.92
CA GLN A 35 -24.02 28.56 22.12
C GLN A 35 -23.29 29.78 22.69
N GLY A 36 -23.52 30.98 22.15
CA GLY A 36 -22.83 32.20 22.56
C GLY A 36 -21.33 32.25 22.15
N LEU A 37 -20.87 31.32 21.29
CA LEU A 37 -19.52 31.30 20.78
C LEU A 37 -19.38 32.20 19.56
N HIS A 38 -18.23 32.84 19.42
CA HIS A 38 -17.98 33.70 18.25
C HIS A 38 -18.10 32.85 16.97
N PRO A 39 -18.87 33.27 15.96
CA PRO A 39 -18.99 32.56 14.68
C PRO A 39 -17.74 32.76 13.83
N VAL A 40 -16.65 32.08 14.19
CA VAL A 40 -15.32 32.23 13.55
C VAL A 40 -15.17 31.22 12.44
N LEU A 41 -14.51 31.64 11.36
CA LEU A 41 -14.21 30.80 10.21
C LEU A 41 -13.02 29.83 10.44
N ASP A 42 -12.26 30.04 11.52
CA ASP A 42 -10.99 29.36 11.81
C ASP A 42 -11.03 28.35 12.97
N GLY A 43 -12.21 27.98 13.46
CA GLY A 43 -12.33 27.01 14.54
C GLY A 43 -12.21 25.55 14.09
N ASP A 44 -11.74 24.68 14.99
CA ASP A 44 -11.63 23.23 14.75
C ASP A 44 -12.96 22.62 14.26
N ALA A 45 -14.09 22.99 14.85
CA ALA A 45 -15.40 22.46 14.47
C ALA A 45 -15.76 22.78 13.01
N VAL A 46 -15.53 24.01 12.54
CA VAL A 46 -15.80 24.38 11.14
C VAL A 46 -14.87 23.63 10.21
N THR A 47 -13.59 23.51 10.58
CA THR A 47 -12.59 22.80 9.78
C THR A 47 -12.93 21.31 9.68
N ILE A 48 -13.27 20.65 10.78
CA ILE A 48 -13.61 19.22 10.79
C ILE A 48 -14.85 18.96 9.90
N VAL A 49 -15.92 19.72 10.11
CA VAL A 49 -17.14 19.55 9.30
C VAL A 49 -16.88 19.87 7.83
N GLY A 50 -16.06 20.90 7.55
CA GLY A 50 -15.63 21.25 6.18
C GLY A 50 -14.81 20.16 5.51
N LEU A 51 -13.83 19.59 6.21
CA LEU A 51 -12.99 18.49 5.73
C LEU A 51 -13.77 17.18 5.52
N LEU A 52 -14.91 16.99 6.17
CA LEU A 52 -15.80 15.86 5.94
C LEU A 52 -16.78 16.13 4.79
N SER A 53 -17.46 17.27 4.82
CA SER A 53 -18.55 17.57 3.87
C SER A 53 -18.06 17.94 2.48
N ALA A 54 -16.93 18.62 2.33
CA ALA A 54 -16.39 18.95 1.02
C ALA A 54 -15.98 17.70 0.20
N PRO A 55 -15.25 16.72 0.76
CA PRO A 55 -14.98 15.45 0.07
C PRO A 55 -16.24 14.63 -0.25
N LEU A 56 -17.18 14.55 0.66
CA LEU A 56 -18.45 13.87 0.38
C LEU A 56 -19.21 14.59 -0.75
N GLY A 57 -19.28 15.91 -0.71
CA GLY A 57 -19.84 16.72 -1.79
C GLY A 57 -19.12 16.50 -3.12
N PHE A 58 -17.80 16.37 -3.12
CA PHE A 58 -17.01 16.02 -4.30
C PHE A 58 -17.44 14.66 -4.87
N LEU A 59 -17.51 13.62 -4.04
CA LEU A 59 -17.91 12.28 -4.46
C LEU A 59 -19.33 12.24 -5.02
N PHE A 60 -20.28 12.95 -4.41
CA PHE A 60 -21.63 13.11 -4.93
C PHE A 60 -21.63 13.84 -6.28
N GLY A 61 -20.92 14.95 -6.37
CA GLY A 61 -20.80 15.71 -7.62
C GLY A 61 -20.16 14.91 -8.75
N LEU A 62 -19.11 14.13 -8.44
CA LEU A 62 -18.42 13.26 -9.37
C LEU A 62 -19.35 12.15 -9.94
N GLY A 63 -20.43 11.81 -9.23
CA GLY A 63 -21.33 10.72 -9.58
C GLY A 63 -20.96 9.37 -8.96
N ALA A 64 -20.08 9.36 -7.98
CA ALA A 64 -19.62 8.12 -7.33
C ALA A 64 -20.76 7.38 -6.60
N PHE A 65 -21.78 8.12 -6.14
CA PHE A 65 -22.93 7.58 -5.40
C PHE A 65 -24.23 7.53 -6.24
N ASP A 66 -24.21 7.87 -7.53
CA ASP A 66 -25.41 7.98 -8.36
C ASP A 66 -26.27 6.71 -8.34
N TYR A 67 -25.65 5.53 -8.40
CA TYR A 67 -26.39 4.26 -8.37
C TYR A 67 -27.20 4.08 -7.08
N TRP A 68 -26.57 4.26 -5.91
CA TRP A 68 -27.25 4.10 -4.61
C TRP A 68 -28.30 5.17 -4.40
N PHE A 69 -28.05 6.40 -4.87
CA PHE A 69 -29.02 7.47 -4.80
C PHE A 69 -30.26 7.16 -5.65
N TYR A 70 -30.09 6.64 -6.88
CA TYR A 70 -31.22 6.24 -7.73
C TYR A 70 -31.97 5.06 -7.13
N TYR A 71 -31.27 4.06 -6.60
CA TYR A 71 -31.88 2.92 -5.93
C TYR A 71 -32.75 3.35 -4.74
N LEU A 72 -32.21 4.17 -3.85
CA LEU A 72 -32.92 4.67 -2.66
C LEU A 72 -34.11 5.60 -3.00
N THR A 73 -34.04 6.31 -4.13
CA THR A 73 -35.11 7.21 -4.58
C THR A 73 -36.14 6.55 -5.52
N GLY A 74 -36.04 5.22 -5.70
CA GLY A 74 -36.94 4.45 -6.57
C GLY A 74 -36.80 4.76 -8.07
N ARG A 75 -35.72 5.41 -8.49
CA ARG A 75 -35.42 5.66 -9.89
C ARG A 75 -34.87 4.40 -10.57
N PRO A 76 -35.13 4.22 -11.88
CA PRO A 76 -34.58 3.07 -12.59
C PRO A 76 -33.06 3.03 -12.47
N THR A 77 -32.53 1.95 -11.91
CA THR A 77 -31.10 1.64 -11.92
C THR A 77 -30.81 0.66 -13.06
N ARG A 78 -29.69 0.80 -13.73
CA ARG A 78 -29.21 -0.22 -14.66
C ARG A 78 -28.57 -1.34 -13.84
N PRO A 79 -29.11 -2.57 -13.84
CA PRO A 79 -28.59 -3.67 -13.02
C PRO A 79 -27.14 -4.00 -13.34
N GLU A 80 -26.80 -3.96 -14.63
CA GLU A 80 -25.47 -4.25 -15.17
C GLU A 80 -25.10 -3.17 -16.18
N ASP A 81 -24.58 -2.04 -15.71
CA ASP A 81 -24.10 -0.99 -16.60
C ASP A 81 -22.64 -1.25 -16.97
N HIS A 82 -22.43 -2.09 -17.97
CA HIS A 82 -21.13 -2.29 -18.58
C HIS A 82 -20.71 -1.13 -19.49
N SER A 83 -21.54 -0.10 -19.65
CA SER A 83 -21.23 1.07 -20.48
C SER A 83 -20.04 1.88 -19.96
N GLY A 84 -19.69 1.73 -18.67
CA GLY A 84 -18.53 2.34 -18.03
C GLY A 84 -17.28 1.45 -17.99
N HIS A 85 -17.32 0.22 -18.52
CA HIS A 85 -16.17 -0.68 -18.52
C HIS A 85 -15.16 -0.32 -19.62
N GLY A 86 -13.89 -0.48 -19.28
CA GLY A 86 -12.75 -0.19 -20.14
C GLY A 86 -12.42 1.31 -20.24
N ALA A 87 -11.24 1.61 -20.74
CA ALA A 87 -10.82 2.95 -21.08
C ALA A 87 -10.63 3.03 -22.61
N ARG A 88 -11.40 3.90 -23.27
CA ARG A 88 -11.27 4.18 -24.70
C ARG A 88 -10.39 5.39 -24.96
N SER A 89 -10.18 6.23 -23.94
CA SER A 89 -9.35 7.42 -23.99
C SER A 89 -8.73 7.69 -22.62
N TRP A 90 -7.65 8.51 -22.59
CA TRP A 90 -7.04 8.94 -21.34
C TRP A 90 -8.01 9.68 -20.39
N LYS A 91 -9.10 10.26 -20.91
CA LYS A 91 -10.13 10.97 -20.13
C LYS A 91 -10.94 10.02 -19.24
N ASP A 92 -11.01 8.75 -19.58
CA ASP A 92 -11.79 7.76 -18.84
C ASP A 92 -11.14 7.41 -17.50
N TYR A 93 -9.83 7.66 -17.36
CA TYR A 93 -9.10 7.55 -16.08
C TYR A 93 -9.41 8.71 -15.10
N PHE A 94 -10.09 9.76 -15.55
CA PHE A 94 -10.50 10.91 -14.73
C PHE A 94 -12.02 10.96 -14.49
N ARG A 95 -12.69 9.81 -14.62
CA ARG A 95 -14.12 9.63 -14.37
C ARG A 95 -14.34 8.43 -13.46
N VAL A 96 -15.53 8.33 -12.90
CA VAL A 96 -15.96 7.09 -12.23
C VAL A 96 -16.02 5.98 -13.28
N ASN A 97 -15.25 4.95 -13.08
CA ASN A 97 -15.16 3.76 -13.91
C ASN A 97 -15.31 2.53 -13.03
N THR A 98 -15.97 1.50 -13.52
CA THR A 98 -16.24 0.28 -12.76
C THR A 98 -15.35 -0.89 -13.17
N ASP A 99 -14.56 -0.77 -14.24
CA ASP A 99 -13.61 -1.80 -14.67
C ASP A 99 -12.42 -1.87 -13.72
N HIS A 100 -12.19 -3.02 -13.13
CA HIS A 100 -11.11 -3.26 -12.18
C HIS A 100 -9.72 -2.95 -12.76
N LYS A 101 -9.53 -3.11 -14.08
CA LYS A 101 -8.24 -2.83 -14.74
C LYS A 101 -7.98 -1.32 -14.81
N VAL A 102 -9.01 -0.54 -15.12
CA VAL A 102 -8.94 0.93 -15.14
C VAL A 102 -8.67 1.44 -13.73
N ILE A 103 -9.41 0.93 -12.73
CA ILE A 103 -9.23 1.28 -11.33
C ILE A 103 -7.82 0.88 -10.85
N GLY A 104 -7.33 -0.29 -11.23
CA GLY A 104 -5.97 -0.73 -10.92
C GLY A 104 -4.89 0.22 -11.43
N ILE A 105 -5.03 0.72 -12.67
CA ILE A 105 -4.13 1.73 -13.25
C ILE A 105 -4.28 3.07 -12.52
N GLN A 106 -5.51 3.51 -12.22
CA GLN A 106 -5.77 4.73 -11.46
C GLN A 106 -5.07 4.70 -10.10
N TYR A 107 -5.23 3.62 -9.32
CA TYR A 107 -4.53 3.43 -8.04
C TYR A 107 -3.02 3.49 -8.22
N THR A 108 -2.48 2.73 -9.18
CA THR A 108 -1.03 2.64 -9.41
C THR A 108 -0.43 3.99 -9.77
N VAL A 109 -1.00 4.70 -10.74
CA VAL A 109 -0.49 6.01 -11.19
C VAL A 109 -0.60 7.06 -10.10
N THR A 110 -1.74 7.11 -9.38
CA THR A 110 -1.95 8.05 -8.26
C THR A 110 -0.97 7.76 -7.12
N SER A 111 -0.71 6.49 -6.81
CA SER A 111 0.25 6.12 -5.78
C SER A 111 1.68 6.52 -6.16
N PHE A 112 2.09 6.34 -7.41
CA PHE A 112 3.41 6.82 -7.88
C PHE A 112 3.52 8.35 -7.86
N PHE A 113 2.44 9.08 -8.10
CA PHE A 113 2.42 10.52 -7.86
C PHE A 113 2.74 10.84 -6.39
N PHE A 114 2.12 10.13 -5.44
CA PHE A 114 2.41 10.34 -4.02
C PHE A 114 3.81 9.83 -3.61
N LEU A 115 4.37 8.83 -4.29
CA LEU A 115 5.79 8.48 -4.12
C LEU A 115 6.69 9.66 -4.47
N LEU A 116 6.41 10.37 -5.57
CA LEU A 116 7.20 11.55 -5.95
C LEU A 116 7.06 12.68 -4.92
N VAL A 117 5.85 12.95 -4.45
CA VAL A 117 5.62 13.96 -3.43
C VAL A 117 6.36 13.60 -2.15
N GLY A 118 6.09 12.43 -1.57
CA GLY A 118 6.73 12.00 -0.33
C GLY A 118 8.25 11.85 -0.44
N GLY A 119 8.73 11.35 -1.59
CA GLY A 119 10.16 11.26 -1.90
C GLY A 119 10.83 12.64 -2.00
N SER A 120 10.17 13.63 -2.61
CA SER A 120 10.70 15.01 -2.66
C SER A 120 10.83 15.62 -1.26
N LEU A 121 9.87 15.37 -0.36
CA LEU A 121 9.98 15.79 1.04
C LEU A 121 11.21 15.15 1.72
N ALA A 122 11.48 13.86 1.43
CA ALA A 122 12.70 13.20 1.93
C ALA A 122 13.97 13.83 1.38
N MET A 123 14.00 14.23 0.10
CA MET A 123 15.16 14.92 -0.49
C MET A 123 15.40 16.28 0.18
N LEU A 124 14.34 17.03 0.50
CA LEU A 124 14.46 18.29 1.27
C LEU A 124 15.02 18.04 2.68
N MET A 125 14.52 17.03 3.40
CA MET A 125 15.08 16.65 4.70
C MET A 125 16.57 16.26 4.59
N ARG A 126 16.96 15.53 3.56
CA ARG A 126 18.37 15.14 3.38
C ARG A 126 19.26 16.32 2.97
N ALA A 127 18.70 17.29 2.25
CA ALA A 127 19.41 18.55 1.95
C ALA A 127 19.67 19.36 3.23
N GLU A 128 18.65 19.51 4.10
CA GLU A 128 18.79 20.17 5.41
C GLU A 128 19.85 19.47 6.27
N LEU A 129 19.82 18.15 6.34
CA LEU A 129 20.72 17.35 7.18
C LEU A 129 22.10 17.06 6.52
N ALA A 130 22.42 17.66 5.37
CA ALA A 130 23.71 17.46 4.73
C ALA A 130 24.87 18.08 5.55
N GLN A 131 24.57 19.10 6.33
CA GLN A 131 25.49 19.79 7.24
C GLN A 131 24.82 20.02 8.60
N PRO A 132 25.58 20.06 9.70
CA PRO A 132 25.05 20.44 11.01
C PRO A 132 24.65 21.92 11.04
N GLY A 133 23.72 22.26 11.92
CA GLY A 133 23.08 23.56 12.00
C GLY A 133 21.87 23.66 11.06
N MET A 134 21.02 24.66 11.30
CA MET A 134 19.84 24.92 10.47
C MET A 134 20.27 25.59 9.17
N GLN A 135 19.89 24.98 8.01
CA GLN A 135 20.31 25.48 6.70
C GLN A 135 19.24 26.41 6.07
N PHE A 136 18.07 25.88 5.76
CA PHE A 136 17.00 26.60 5.05
C PHE A 136 15.58 26.27 5.55
N VAL A 137 15.43 25.28 6.45
CA VAL A 137 14.12 24.85 6.98
C VAL A 137 14.09 25.13 8.48
N SER A 138 13.02 25.77 8.98
CA SER A 138 12.81 25.92 10.43
C SER A 138 12.52 24.57 11.10
N THR A 139 12.67 24.48 12.41
CA THR A 139 12.36 23.27 13.18
C THR A 139 10.93 22.78 12.92
N ASP A 140 9.95 23.69 12.94
CA ASP A 140 8.56 23.33 12.68
C ASP A 140 8.35 22.89 11.22
N GLY A 141 9.02 23.58 10.27
CA GLY A 141 9.04 23.18 8.88
C GLY A 141 9.60 21.77 8.69
N PHE A 142 10.72 21.45 9.34
CA PHE A 142 11.32 20.11 9.30
C PHE A 142 10.38 19.05 9.91
N ASN A 143 9.73 19.36 11.02
CA ASN A 143 8.75 18.49 11.65
C ASN A 143 7.55 18.22 10.71
N GLY A 144 7.09 19.21 9.97
CA GLY A 144 6.10 19.07 8.91
C GLY A 144 6.58 18.18 7.77
N LEU A 145 7.83 18.35 7.30
CA LEU A 145 8.40 17.56 6.22
C LEU A 145 8.41 16.07 6.56
N PHE A 146 8.96 15.65 7.72
CA PHE A 146 9.02 14.22 8.05
C PHE A 146 7.64 13.64 8.37
N SER A 147 6.74 14.44 8.95
CA SER A 147 5.37 14.00 9.28
C SER A 147 4.58 13.67 8.01
N VAL A 148 4.59 14.58 7.04
CA VAL A 148 3.88 14.41 5.77
C VAL A 148 4.57 13.36 4.89
N HIS A 149 5.93 13.32 4.84
CA HIS A 149 6.68 12.28 4.14
C HIS A 149 6.22 10.88 4.55
N ALA A 150 6.26 10.59 5.85
CA ALA A 150 5.91 9.27 6.35
C ALA A 150 4.42 8.94 6.10
N SER A 151 3.53 9.89 6.36
CA SER A 151 2.09 9.71 6.19
C SER A 151 1.69 9.45 4.75
N ILE A 152 2.21 10.24 3.80
CA ILE A 152 1.93 10.06 2.37
C ILE A 152 2.48 8.72 1.89
N LEU A 153 3.72 8.36 2.24
CA LEU A 153 4.30 7.11 1.74
C LEU A 153 3.63 5.87 2.31
N ILE A 154 3.19 5.89 3.56
CA ILE A 154 2.49 4.77 4.19
C ILE A 154 1.07 4.63 3.64
N PHE A 155 0.25 5.69 3.74
CA PHE A 155 -1.20 5.63 3.49
C PHE A 155 -1.58 5.83 2.02
N LEU A 156 -0.75 6.50 1.23
CA LEU A 156 -1.12 6.92 -0.14
C LEU A 156 -0.21 6.35 -1.23
N PHE A 157 0.90 5.71 -0.84
CA PHE A 157 1.78 5.04 -1.79
C PHE A 157 1.83 3.52 -1.55
N VAL A 158 2.45 3.02 -0.47
CA VAL A 158 2.75 1.58 -0.33
C VAL A 158 1.48 0.74 -0.29
N ILE A 159 0.51 1.09 0.54
CA ILE A 159 -0.75 0.35 0.66
C ILE A 159 -1.56 0.43 -0.65
N PRO A 160 -1.82 1.64 -1.21
CA PRO A 160 -2.66 1.74 -2.40
C PRO A 160 -2.03 1.22 -3.69
N VAL A 161 -0.71 1.26 -3.86
CA VAL A 161 -0.09 0.70 -5.07
C VAL A 161 -0.23 -0.82 -5.13
N PHE A 162 -0.16 -1.51 -3.98
CA PHE A 162 -0.47 -2.93 -3.92
C PHE A 162 -1.95 -3.21 -4.22
N ALA A 163 -2.85 -2.37 -3.70
CA ALA A 163 -4.26 -2.44 -4.06
C ALA A 163 -4.48 -2.22 -5.56
N GLY A 164 -3.73 -1.31 -6.19
CA GLY A 164 -3.75 -1.06 -7.62
C GLY A 164 -3.32 -2.25 -8.45
N LEU A 165 -2.16 -2.83 -8.13
CA LEU A 165 -1.67 -4.04 -8.78
C LEU A 165 -2.64 -5.21 -8.58
N ALA A 166 -3.14 -5.42 -7.36
CA ALA A 166 -4.11 -6.46 -7.06
C ALA A 166 -5.44 -6.24 -7.80
N ASN A 167 -5.96 -5.01 -7.85
CA ASN A 167 -7.15 -4.69 -8.63
C ASN A 167 -6.98 -5.11 -10.09
N PHE A 168 -5.82 -4.83 -10.70
CA PHE A 168 -5.59 -5.20 -12.09
C PHE A 168 -5.45 -6.72 -12.27
N VAL A 169 -4.67 -7.39 -11.42
CA VAL A 169 -4.18 -8.76 -11.66
C VAL A 169 -5.08 -9.83 -11.04
N LEU A 170 -5.66 -9.58 -9.85
CA LEU A 170 -6.35 -10.60 -9.05
C LEU A 170 -7.55 -11.22 -9.77
N PRO A 171 -8.50 -10.46 -10.37
CA PRO A 171 -9.60 -11.08 -11.13
C PRO A 171 -9.10 -11.94 -12.29
N LEU A 172 -8.06 -11.50 -13.00
CA LEU A 172 -7.43 -12.26 -14.06
C LEU A 172 -6.82 -13.57 -13.54
N MET A 173 -6.13 -13.54 -12.40
CA MET A 173 -5.50 -14.73 -11.81
C MET A 173 -6.49 -15.78 -11.32
N ILE A 174 -7.68 -15.36 -10.89
CA ILE A 174 -8.71 -16.30 -10.40
C ILE A 174 -9.75 -16.66 -11.45
N GLY A 175 -9.66 -16.09 -12.66
CA GLY A 175 -10.59 -16.33 -13.75
C GLY A 175 -11.94 -15.62 -13.60
N ALA A 176 -12.00 -14.55 -12.81
CA ALA A 176 -13.18 -13.72 -12.61
C ALA A 176 -13.33 -12.67 -13.73
N PRO A 177 -14.56 -12.31 -14.15
CA PRO A 177 -14.80 -11.28 -15.16
C PRO A 177 -14.56 -9.87 -14.62
N ASP A 178 -14.74 -9.65 -13.33
CA ASP A 178 -14.54 -8.37 -12.63
C ASP A 178 -14.44 -8.61 -11.11
N MET A 179 -14.36 -7.53 -10.34
CA MET A 179 -14.52 -7.55 -8.88
C MET A 179 -15.98 -7.78 -8.48
N ALA A 180 -16.22 -8.33 -7.27
CA ALA A 180 -17.57 -8.60 -6.78
C ALA A 180 -18.42 -7.33 -6.63
N PHE A 181 -17.82 -6.21 -6.26
CA PHE A 181 -18.48 -4.91 -6.07
C PHE A 181 -17.81 -3.80 -6.88
N PRO A 182 -18.05 -3.73 -8.22
CA PRO A 182 -17.34 -2.77 -9.09
C PRO A 182 -17.58 -1.29 -8.72
N ARG A 183 -18.81 -0.95 -8.26
CA ARG A 183 -19.14 0.42 -7.84
C ARG A 183 -18.47 0.80 -6.53
N LEU A 184 -18.42 -0.11 -5.56
CA LEU A 184 -17.68 0.10 -4.31
C LEU A 184 -16.18 0.28 -4.60
N ASN A 185 -15.64 -0.48 -5.56
CA ASN A 185 -14.27 -0.36 -6.02
C ASN A 185 -13.98 1.04 -6.60
N ALA A 186 -14.89 1.58 -7.39
CA ALA A 186 -14.76 2.95 -7.90
C ALA A 186 -14.77 4.01 -6.80
N VAL A 187 -15.67 3.89 -5.81
CA VAL A 187 -15.71 4.80 -4.64
C VAL A 187 -14.43 4.71 -3.84
N SER A 188 -13.94 3.49 -3.58
CA SER A 188 -12.70 3.28 -2.82
C SER A 188 -11.51 4.00 -3.46
N TYR A 189 -11.37 3.93 -4.79
CA TYR A 189 -10.32 4.67 -5.48
C TYR A 189 -10.45 6.19 -5.29
N TRP A 190 -11.65 6.76 -5.49
CA TRP A 190 -11.80 8.22 -5.46
C TRP A 190 -11.61 8.82 -4.06
N MET A 191 -11.76 8.04 -3.00
CA MET A 191 -11.39 8.47 -1.64
C MET A 191 -9.88 8.66 -1.46
N LEU A 192 -9.04 7.93 -2.19
CA LEU A 192 -7.59 7.99 -2.06
C LEU A 192 -6.97 9.35 -2.47
N PRO A 193 -7.22 9.89 -3.69
CA PRO A 193 -6.68 11.21 -4.06
C PRO A 193 -7.20 12.32 -3.15
N ILE A 194 -8.41 12.21 -2.62
CA ILE A 194 -8.96 13.15 -1.65
C ILE A 194 -8.10 13.16 -0.37
N ALA A 195 -7.85 12.00 0.22
CA ALA A 195 -7.02 11.88 1.42
C ALA A 195 -5.62 12.49 1.22
N GLY A 196 -5.03 12.25 0.06
CA GLY A 196 -3.71 12.78 -0.26
C GLY A 196 -3.69 14.29 -0.45
N LEU A 197 -4.67 14.84 -1.15
CA LEU A 197 -4.80 16.29 -1.32
C LEU A 197 -5.03 16.98 0.02
N MET A 198 -5.80 16.37 0.93
CA MET A 198 -5.95 16.88 2.30
C MET A 198 -4.61 16.96 3.02
N MET A 199 -3.84 15.86 3.08
CA MET A 199 -2.56 15.85 3.77
C MET A 199 -1.58 16.88 3.18
N MET A 200 -1.57 17.06 1.86
CA MET A 200 -0.76 18.10 1.21
C MET A 200 -1.26 19.51 1.51
N ALA A 201 -2.56 19.73 1.56
CA ALA A 201 -3.17 21.02 1.83
C ALA A 201 -2.85 21.52 3.26
N SER A 202 -2.44 20.65 4.18
CA SER A 202 -2.02 21.03 5.53
C SER A 202 -0.84 22.03 5.54
N PHE A 203 0.00 22.06 4.51
CA PHE A 203 1.06 23.06 4.38
C PHE A 203 0.57 24.48 4.08
N LEU A 204 -0.69 24.62 3.65
CA LEU A 204 -1.27 25.89 3.19
C LEU A 204 -2.10 26.60 4.27
N VAL A 205 -2.28 25.97 5.43
CA VAL A 205 -3.13 26.53 6.49
C VAL A 205 -2.31 27.30 7.53
N PRO A 206 -2.93 28.24 8.27
CA PRO A 206 -2.28 28.94 9.36
C PRO A 206 -1.69 28.00 10.40
N GLY A 207 -0.47 28.25 10.86
CA GLY A 207 0.28 27.38 11.77
C GLY A 207 1.01 26.24 11.07
N GLY A 208 0.88 26.08 9.74
CA GLY A 208 1.60 25.11 8.96
C GLY A 208 1.04 23.68 9.03
N SER A 209 1.80 22.73 8.49
CA SER A 209 1.45 21.32 8.47
C SER A 209 1.49 20.69 9.87
N PHE A 210 0.86 19.52 10.00
CA PHE A 210 1.00 18.71 11.22
C PHE A 210 2.47 18.30 11.45
N SER A 211 2.90 18.31 12.72
CA SER A 211 4.28 18.08 13.13
C SER A 211 4.45 16.92 14.11
N THR A 212 3.42 16.06 14.24
CA THR A 212 3.34 14.95 15.21
C THR A 212 3.96 13.65 14.71
N GLY A 213 4.47 13.64 13.46
CA GLY A 213 4.78 12.40 12.76
C GLY A 213 3.51 11.63 12.34
N TRP A 214 3.67 10.54 11.60
CA TRP A 214 2.55 9.71 11.16
C TRP A 214 1.85 8.96 12.31
N THR A 215 2.49 8.89 13.48
CA THR A 215 1.92 8.26 14.67
C THR A 215 0.93 9.15 15.41
N ALA A 216 1.03 10.48 15.23
CA ALA A 216 0.13 11.48 15.81
C ALA A 216 -0.21 11.25 17.29
N TYR A 217 0.81 10.99 18.12
CA TYR A 217 0.61 10.68 19.53
C TYR A 217 -0.07 11.83 20.30
N ALA A 218 -1.10 11.48 21.05
CA ALA A 218 -1.66 12.34 22.07
C ALA A 218 -0.71 12.38 23.30
N PRO A 219 -0.63 13.52 24.05
CA PRO A 219 -1.43 14.74 23.89
C PRO A 219 -0.93 15.67 22.79
N LEU A 220 0.27 15.46 22.20
CA LEU A 220 0.83 16.35 21.19
C LEU A 220 -0.15 16.61 20.02
N SER A 221 -0.88 15.59 19.56
CA SER A 221 -1.85 15.75 18.46
C SER A 221 -3.11 16.52 18.83
N THR A 222 -3.46 16.58 20.12
CA THR A 222 -4.60 17.38 20.60
C THR A 222 -4.26 18.88 20.66
N ASP A 223 -2.99 19.22 20.83
CA ASP A 223 -2.52 20.62 21.03
C ASP A 223 -1.94 21.27 19.76
N GLN A 224 -1.88 20.54 18.66
CA GLN A 224 -1.32 21.03 17.40
C GLN A 224 -2.22 22.07 16.71
N PRO A 225 -1.65 22.94 15.83
CA PRO A 225 -2.41 23.79 14.94
C PRO A 225 -3.38 23.03 14.05
N ILE A 226 -4.21 23.78 13.33
CA ILE A 226 -5.30 23.27 12.49
C ILE A 226 -4.84 22.27 11.41
N GLY A 227 -3.57 22.33 11.01
CA GLY A 227 -2.95 21.36 10.07
C GLY A 227 -3.04 19.92 10.53
N GLN A 228 -3.12 19.63 11.84
CA GLN A 228 -3.31 18.28 12.37
C GLN A 228 -4.65 17.67 11.95
N LEU A 229 -5.71 18.46 11.80
CA LEU A 229 -7.03 18.00 11.40
C LEU A 229 -7.02 17.41 9.97
N PHE A 230 -6.18 17.97 9.09
CA PHE A 230 -6.01 17.49 7.71
C PHE A 230 -5.41 16.07 7.67
N PHE A 231 -4.47 15.78 8.56
CA PHE A 231 -3.98 14.40 8.75
C PHE A 231 -5.08 13.50 9.31
N THR A 232 -5.69 13.91 10.41
CA THR A 232 -6.64 13.09 11.17
C THR A 232 -7.86 12.72 10.33
N VAL A 233 -8.44 13.67 9.58
CA VAL A 233 -9.56 13.42 8.66
C VAL A 233 -9.08 12.72 7.39
N GLY A 234 -7.90 13.07 6.86
CA GLY A 234 -7.31 12.41 5.70
C GLY A 234 -7.12 10.90 5.91
N VAL A 235 -6.66 10.49 7.10
CA VAL A 235 -6.54 9.07 7.48
C VAL A 235 -7.91 8.36 7.50
N GLN A 236 -9.00 9.02 7.87
CA GLN A 236 -10.34 8.42 7.80
C GLN A 236 -10.74 8.05 6.37
N PHE A 237 -10.50 8.96 5.39
CA PHE A 237 -10.76 8.67 3.98
C PHE A 237 -9.85 7.57 3.42
N ALA A 238 -8.56 7.58 3.75
CA ALA A 238 -7.62 6.53 3.36
C ALA A 238 -8.00 5.17 3.96
N GLY A 239 -8.41 5.15 5.24
CA GLY A 239 -8.89 3.96 5.93
C GLY A 239 -10.18 3.40 5.32
N ALA A 240 -11.16 4.25 5.04
CA ALA A 240 -12.42 3.86 4.40
C ALA A 240 -12.18 3.29 2.99
N SER A 241 -11.27 3.91 2.21
CA SER A 241 -10.81 3.38 0.91
C SER A 241 -10.24 1.96 1.05
N SER A 242 -9.35 1.76 2.02
CA SER A 242 -8.68 0.47 2.25
C SER A 242 -9.64 -0.62 2.67
N VAL A 243 -10.57 -0.34 3.61
CA VAL A 243 -11.58 -1.31 4.07
C VAL A 243 -12.53 -1.71 2.93
N ALA A 244 -13.00 -0.74 2.14
CA ALA A 244 -13.87 -1.00 0.99
C ALA A 244 -13.17 -1.90 -0.06
N THR A 245 -11.89 -1.64 -0.35
CA THR A 245 -11.08 -2.45 -1.25
C THR A 245 -10.84 -3.85 -0.69
N ALA A 246 -10.50 -3.99 0.58
CA ALA A 246 -10.22 -5.27 1.21
C ALA A 246 -11.47 -6.17 1.29
N LEU A 247 -12.62 -5.60 1.63
CA LEU A 247 -13.90 -6.32 1.61
C LEU A 247 -14.21 -6.84 0.20
N ASN A 248 -13.99 -6.00 -0.82
CA ASN A 248 -14.21 -6.38 -2.21
C ASN A 248 -13.27 -7.52 -2.63
N PHE A 249 -11.99 -7.47 -2.27
CA PHE A 249 -11.04 -8.56 -2.54
C PHE A 249 -11.44 -9.86 -1.85
N LEU A 250 -11.83 -9.83 -0.58
CA LEU A 250 -12.28 -11.02 0.15
C LEU A 250 -13.46 -11.68 -0.54
N VAL A 251 -14.51 -10.92 -0.85
CA VAL A 251 -15.70 -11.45 -1.50
C VAL A 251 -15.36 -11.98 -2.89
N THR A 252 -14.57 -11.26 -3.69
CA THR A 252 -14.16 -11.69 -5.03
C THR A 252 -13.38 -13.01 -4.97
N ILE A 253 -12.40 -13.13 -4.07
CA ILE A 253 -11.60 -14.35 -3.92
C ILE A 253 -12.47 -15.53 -3.45
N ILE A 254 -13.41 -15.31 -2.55
CA ILE A 254 -14.24 -16.38 -2.00
C ILE A 254 -15.28 -16.85 -3.02
N THR A 255 -15.94 -15.94 -3.73
CA THR A 255 -17.15 -16.25 -4.50
C THR A 255 -16.96 -16.35 -6.00
N MET A 256 -15.90 -15.74 -6.57
CA MET A 256 -15.77 -15.57 -8.02
C MET A 256 -14.61 -16.38 -8.66
N ARG A 257 -14.04 -17.34 -7.96
CA ARG A 257 -13.01 -18.22 -8.53
C ARG A 257 -13.58 -19.05 -9.68
N ALA A 258 -12.78 -19.19 -10.74
CA ALA A 258 -13.10 -20.02 -11.89
C ALA A 258 -13.36 -21.49 -11.47
N PRO A 259 -14.20 -22.23 -12.22
CA PRO A 259 -14.42 -23.66 -11.99
C PRO A 259 -13.09 -24.44 -11.88
N GLY A 260 -12.98 -25.33 -10.89
CA GLY A 260 -11.77 -26.11 -10.62
C GLY A 260 -10.69 -25.39 -9.82
N MET A 261 -10.79 -24.09 -9.57
CA MET A 261 -9.86 -23.36 -8.70
C MET A 261 -10.22 -23.55 -7.23
N SER A 262 -9.71 -24.60 -6.63
CA SER A 262 -9.71 -24.74 -5.17
C SER A 262 -8.71 -23.77 -4.52
N PHE A 263 -8.80 -23.57 -3.19
CA PHE A 263 -7.83 -22.76 -2.46
C PHE A 263 -6.38 -23.20 -2.71
N TRP A 264 -6.14 -24.53 -2.82
CA TRP A 264 -4.80 -25.09 -3.06
C TRP A 264 -4.33 -25.01 -4.52
N ARG A 265 -5.12 -24.44 -5.40
CA ARG A 265 -4.75 -24.12 -6.78
C ARG A 265 -4.66 -22.61 -7.04
N MET A 266 -4.85 -21.78 -6.01
CA MET A 266 -4.68 -20.33 -6.13
C MET A 266 -3.20 -19.95 -6.19
N PRO A 267 -2.81 -18.99 -7.02
CA PRO A 267 -1.49 -18.35 -6.97
C PRO A 267 -1.20 -17.74 -5.59
N LEU A 268 0.08 -17.69 -5.18
CA LEU A 268 0.47 -17.14 -3.87
C LEU A 268 0.18 -15.64 -3.73
N LEU A 269 0.14 -14.90 -4.83
CA LEU A 269 -0.30 -13.50 -4.81
C LEU A 269 -1.78 -13.40 -4.39
N VAL A 270 -2.62 -14.34 -4.80
CA VAL A 270 -4.04 -14.37 -4.36
C VAL A 270 -4.12 -14.68 -2.86
N TRP A 271 -3.34 -15.64 -2.35
CA TRP A 271 -3.23 -15.93 -0.92
C TRP A 271 -2.72 -14.72 -0.12
N ALA A 272 -1.73 -14.01 -0.66
CA ALA A 272 -1.17 -12.80 -0.03
C ALA A 272 -2.22 -11.70 0.08
N ASN A 273 -2.99 -11.44 -0.99
CA ASN A 273 -4.06 -10.43 -0.97
C ASN A 273 -5.24 -10.86 -0.08
N PHE A 274 -5.57 -12.15 -0.03
CA PHE A 274 -6.56 -12.69 0.91
C PHE A 274 -6.14 -12.42 2.36
N SER A 275 -4.90 -12.77 2.72
CA SER A 275 -4.32 -12.53 4.05
C SER A 275 -4.25 -11.05 4.41
N THR A 276 -3.81 -10.22 3.46
CA THR A 276 -3.76 -8.75 3.63
C THR A 276 -5.15 -8.18 3.87
N SER A 277 -6.15 -8.63 3.12
CA SER A 277 -7.52 -8.14 3.26
C SER A 277 -8.12 -8.47 4.62
N LEU A 278 -7.80 -9.63 5.20
CA LEU A 278 -8.18 -9.97 6.57
C LEU A 278 -7.58 -8.98 7.59
N LEU A 279 -6.28 -8.67 7.44
CA LEU A 279 -5.62 -7.67 8.28
C LEU A 279 -6.28 -6.30 8.16
N VAL A 280 -6.55 -5.84 6.94
CA VAL A 280 -7.15 -4.52 6.69
C VAL A 280 -8.53 -4.41 7.33
N VAL A 281 -9.41 -5.38 7.12
CA VAL A 281 -10.79 -5.32 7.64
C VAL A 281 -10.82 -5.32 9.16
N ILE A 282 -9.93 -6.07 9.81
CA ILE A 282 -9.91 -6.17 11.27
C ILE A 282 -9.16 -4.99 11.91
N ALA A 283 -8.00 -4.60 11.36
CA ALA A 283 -7.13 -3.63 12.00
C ALA A 283 -7.53 -2.17 11.73
N THR A 284 -7.96 -1.82 10.50
CA THR A 284 -8.19 -0.42 10.12
C THR A 284 -9.19 0.33 10.99
N PRO A 285 -10.27 -0.29 11.54
CA PRO A 285 -11.15 0.38 12.49
C PRO A 285 -10.43 0.97 13.72
N PHE A 286 -9.32 0.38 14.16
CA PHE A 286 -8.59 0.86 15.34
C PHE A 286 -7.84 2.18 15.08
N ILE A 287 -7.21 2.36 13.91
CA ILE A 287 -6.64 3.67 13.60
C ILE A 287 -7.74 4.71 13.40
N ALA A 288 -8.85 4.34 12.77
CA ALA A 288 -9.99 5.24 12.63
C ALA A 288 -10.50 5.68 14.01
N ALA A 289 -10.65 4.75 14.96
CA ALA A 289 -11.05 5.04 16.33
C ALA A 289 -10.04 5.96 17.05
N SER A 290 -8.74 5.68 16.98
CA SER A 290 -7.71 6.51 17.63
C SER A 290 -7.76 7.96 17.16
N GLN A 291 -7.88 8.16 15.85
CA GLN A 291 -7.96 9.50 15.26
C GLN A 291 -9.31 10.17 15.55
N PHE A 292 -10.40 9.40 15.61
CA PHE A 292 -11.72 9.94 15.97
C PHE A 292 -11.75 10.43 17.42
N LEU A 293 -11.13 9.71 18.36
CA LEU A 293 -11.00 10.14 19.76
C LEU A 293 -10.19 11.45 19.86
N VAL A 294 -9.12 11.62 19.07
CA VAL A 294 -8.41 12.91 18.99
C VAL A 294 -9.31 14.05 18.49
N LEU A 295 -10.19 13.79 17.50
CA LEU A 295 -11.16 14.80 17.04
C LEU A 295 -12.15 15.18 18.15
N LEU A 296 -12.60 14.23 18.94
CA LEU A 296 -13.52 14.49 20.07
C LEU A 296 -12.83 15.30 21.18
N ASP A 297 -11.57 14.98 21.51
CA ASP A 297 -10.82 15.78 22.47
C ASP A 297 -10.63 17.22 21.99
N ARG A 298 -10.28 17.42 20.72
CA ARG A 298 -10.07 18.76 20.14
C ARG A 298 -11.36 19.57 20.00
N ALA A 299 -12.43 18.97 19.46
CA ALA A 299 -13.64 19.70 19.10
C ALA A 299 -14.66 19.80 20.22
N LEU A 300 -14.71 18.80 21.11
CA LEU A 300 -15.73 18.67 22.14
C LEU A 300 -15.17 18.60 23.57
N HIS A 301 -13.84 18.65 23.73
CA HIS A 301 -13.14 18.61 25.02
C HIS A 301 -13.53 17.42 25.91
N PHE A 302 -13.52 16.20 25.33
CA PHE A 302 -13.87 14.97 26.04
C PHE A 302 -12.75 14.43 26.94
N HIS A 303 -11.52 14.92 26.78
CA HIS A 303 -10.36 14.61 27.63
C HIS A 303 -9.95 13.12 27.66
N PHE A 304 -10.14 12.36 26.57
CA PHE A 304 -9.71 10.96 26.50
C PHE A 304 -8.22 10.81 26.77
N PHE A 305 -7.41 11.80 26.35
CA PHE A 305 -5.96 11.74 26.40
C PHE A 305 -5.33 12.86 27.24
N ASP A 306 -6.11 13.62 27.97
CA ASP A 306 -5.65 14.61 28.93
C ASP A 306 -5.51 13.97 30.32
N ALA A 307 -4.27 13.68 30.72
CA ALA A 307 -3.98 13.05 32.01
C ALA A 307 -4.43 13.92 33.22
N ALA A 308 -4.45 15.26 33.09
CA ALA A 308 -4.90 16.16 34.15
C ALA A 308 -6.42 16.05 34.40
N GLN A 309 -7.18 15.59 33.43
CA GLN A 309 -8.63 15.40 33.51
C GLN A 309 -9.02 13.90 33.61
N GLY A 310 -8.05 13.02 33.91
CA GLY A 310 -8.29 11.58 34.07
C GLY A 310 -8.17 10.76 32.79
N GLY A 311 -7.74 11.34 31.69
CA GLY A 311 -7.45 10.64 30.44
C GLY A 311 -6.16 9.82 30.50
N ASP A 312 -5.95 8.93 29.53
CA ASP A 312 -4.79 8.06 29.46
C ASP A 312 -4.11 8.09 28.08
N VAL A 313 -2.91 8.65 28.02
CA VAL A 313 -2.11 8.77 26.78
C VAL A 313 -1.61 7.40 26.28
N LEU A 314 -1.40 6.41 27.16
CA LEU A 314 -1.00 5.08 26.73
C LEU A 314 -2.11 4.35 26.00
N SER A 315 -3.36 4.60 26.33
CA SER A 315 -4.53 4.07 25.62
C SER A 315 -4.51 4.47 24.14
N TYR A 316 -4.13 5.72 23.82
CA TYR A 316 -3.94 6.13 22.42
C TYR A 316 -2.90 5.23 21.74
N GLN A 317 -1.73 5.04 22.36
CA GLN A 317 -0.64 4.26 21.76
C GLN A 317 -1.05 2.80 21.55
N HIS A 318 -1.76 2.18 22.49
CA HIS A 318 -2.27 0.82 22.33
C HIS A 318 -3.27 0.70 21.18
N ILE A 319 -4.27 1.56 21.08
CA ILE A 319 -5.26 1.56 20.00
C ILE A 319 -4.58 1.81 18.64
N PHE A 320 -3.67 2.79 18.58
CA PHE A 320 -2.94 3.12 17.37
C PHE A 320 -2.08 1.96 16.88
N TRP A 321 -1.28 1.34 17.74
CA TRP A 321 -0.37 0.26 17.35
C TRP A 321 -1.06 -1.07 17.12
N PHE A 322 -2.24 -1.29 17.69
CA PHE A 322 -3.08 -2.44 17.37
C PHE A 322 -3.51 -2.46 15.89
N TYR A 323 -3.56 -1.29 15.26
CA TYR A 323 -3.62 -1.16 13.79
C TYR A 323 -2.22 -1.13 13.18
N SER A 324 -1.34 -0.26 13.67
CA SER A 324 -0.16 0.15 12.90
C SER A 324 0.89 -0.93 12.78
N HIS A 325 0.92 -1.92 13.69
CA HIS A 325 1.73 -3.11 13.49
C HIS A 325 1.11 -4.06 12.43
N PRO A 326 -0.16 -4.49 12.49
CA PRO A 326 -0.79 -5.15 11.34
C PRO A 326 -0.61 -4.40 10.02
N ALA A 327 -0.59 -3.06 10.04
CA ALA A 327 -0.39 -2.26 8.84
C ALA A 327 0.98 -2.49 8.18
N VAL A 328 2.07 -2.75 8.94
CA VAL A 328 3.36 -3.08 8.33
C VAL A 328 3.29 -4.42 7.58
N TYR A 329 2.49 -5.37 8.04
CA TYR A 329 2.23 -6.59 7.29
C TYR A 329 1.29 -6.38 6.10
N ILE A 330 0.31 -5.49 6.20
CA ILE A 330 -0.51 -5.04 5.05
C ILE A 330 0.40 -4.49 3.94
N MET A 331 1.46 -3.77 4.30
CA MET A 331 2.45 -3.23 3.37
C MET A 331 3.44 -4.28 2.82
N MET A 332 3.55 -5.46 3.43
CA MET A 332 4.55 -6.47 3.06
C MET A 332 3.96 -7.70 2.36
N LEU A 333 2.82 -8.22 2.84
CA LEU A 333 2.28 -9.49 2.37
C LEU A 333 2.01 -9.52 0.86
N PRO A 334 1.41 -8.48 0.22
CA PRO A 334 1.24 -8.49 -1.23
C PRO A 334 2.58 -8.59 -1.97
N GLY A 335 3.62 -7.93 -1.46
CA GLY A 335 4.99 -8.03 -1.97
C GLY A 335 5.52 -9.47 -1.92
N PHE A 336 5.27 -10.21 -0.83
CA PHE A 336 5.64 -11.62 -0.75
C PHE A 336 4.94 -12.48 -1.81
N GLY A 337 3.69 -12.16 -2.12
CA GLY A 337 2.97 -12.77 -3.23
C GLY A 337 3.65 -12.49 -4.56
N ILE A 338 3.92 -11.22 -4.88
CA ILE A 338 4.59 -10.78 -6.11
C ILE A 338 5.93 -11.52 -6.30
N ILE A 339 6.76 -11.56 -5.27
CA ILE A 339 8.07 -12.21 -5.33
C ILE A 339 7.95 -13.72 -5.55
N SER A 340 6.94 -14.35 -4.96
CA SER A 340 6.69 -15.78 -5.16
C SER A 340 6.34 -16.10 -6.62
N GLU A 341 5.52 -15.26 -7.27
CA GLU A 341 5.22 -15.39 -8.70
C GLU A 341 6.50 -15.24 -9.54
N ILE A 342 7.25 -14.17 -9.32
CA ILE A 342 8.44 -13.84 -10.12
C ILE A 342 9.53 -14.89 -9.96
N ILE A 343 9.87 -15.28 -8.72
CA ILE A 343 10.95 -16.26 -8.46
C ILE A 343 10.61 -17.60 -9.13
N SER A 344 9.38 -18.10 -9.02
CA SER A 344 8.99 -19.36 -9.63
C SER A 344 9.10 -19.32 -11.16
N VAL A 345 8.55 -18.28 -11.78
CA VAL A 345 8.61 -18.08 -13.24
C VAL A 345 10.04 -17.92 -13.75
N LYS A 346 10.84 -17.09 -13.07
CA LYS A 346 12.20 -16.75 -13.53
C LYS A 346 13.26 -17.78 -13.16
N SER A 347 12.97 -18.71 -12.26
CA SER A 347 13.83 -19.88 -11.99
C SER A 347 13.37 -21.15 -12.71
N ARG A 348 12.22 -21.11 -13.40
CA ARG A 348 11.62 -22.26 -14.07
C ARG A 348 11.41 -23.46 -13.14
N LYS A 349 11.04 -23.18 -11.89
CA LYS A 349 10.83 -24.22 -10.88
C LYS A 349 9.49 -24.03 -10.15
N PRO A 350 8.85 -25.11 -9.71
CA PRO A 350 7.76 -25.03 -8.77
C PRO A 350 8.22 -24.30 -7.50
N ILE A 351 7.33 -23.47 -6.92
CA ILE A 351 7.63 -22.83 -5.65
C ILE A 351 7.81 -23.90 -4.57
N PHE A 352 8.93 -23.84 -3.86
CA PHE A 352 9.21 -24.81 -2.79
C PHE A 352 8.25 -24.59 -1.62
N GLY A 353 7.66 -25.69 -1.13
CA GLY A 353 6.80 -25.65 0.05
C GLY A 353 5.52 -24.82 -0.13
N TYR A 354 4.85 -24.83 -1.27
CA TYR A 354 3.66 -24.02 -1.58
C TYR A 354 2.65 -23.94 -0.42
N ARG A 355 2.27 -25.09 0.19
CA ARG A 355 1.32 -25.11 1.31
C ARG A 355 1.89 -24.40 2.54
N MET A 356 3.17 -24.60 2.85
CA MET A 356 3.85 -23.92 3.95
C MET A 356 3.92 -22.40 3.71
N MET A 357 4.13 -21.99 2.47
CA MET A 357 4.08 -20.58 2.07
C MET A 357 2.71 -19.97 2.30
N ALA A 358 1.62 -20.66 1.94
CA ALA A 358 0.25 -20.20 2.18
C ALA A 358 -0.08 -20.15 3.68
N PHE A 359 0.24 -21.21 4.44
CA PHE A 359 0.02 -21.22 5.89
C PHE A 359 0.84 -20.16 6.62
N SER A 360 2.07 -19.88 6.18
CA SER A 360 2.89 -18.83 6.80
C SER A 360 2.31 -17.42 6.57
N LEU A 361 1.58 -17.17 5.47
CA LEU A 361 0.83 -15.92 5.29
C LEU A 361 -0.28 -15.79 6.35
N LEU A 362 -1.07 -16.84 6.56
CA LEU A 362 -2.13 -16.84 7.58
C LEU A 362 -1.57 -16.77 9.01
N ALA A 363 -0.44 -17.44 9.28
CA ALA A 363 0.24 -17.36 10.57
C ALA A 363 0.67 -15.91 10.89
N ILE A 364 1.19 -15.18 9.89
CA ILE A 364 1.54 -13.76 10.04
C ILE A 364 0.28 -12.92 10.33
N VAL A 365 -0.88 -13.22 9.72
CA VAL A 365 -2.13 -12.52 10.03
C VAL A 365 -2.47 -12.65 11.51
N VAL A 366 -2.44 -13.87 12.05
CA VAL A 366 -2.79 -14.12 13.46
C VAL A 366 -1.76 -13.48 14.39
N LEU A 367 -0.48 -13.75 14.17
CA LEU A 367 0.60 -13.22 15.01
C LEU A 367 0.69 -11.70 14.95
N GLY A 368 0.39 -11.08 13.81
CA GLY A 368 0.42 -9.63 13.64
C GLY A 368 -0.43 -8.86 14.66
N PHE A 369 -1.51 -9.49 15.17
CA PHE A 369 -2.33 -8.90 16.23
C PHE A 369 -1.82 -9.18 17.66
N THR A 370 -0.73 -9.92 17.83
CA THR A 370 -0.21 -10.29 19.15
C THR A 370 1.13 -9.65 19.49
N VAL A 371 1.61 -8.71 18.66
CA VAL A 371 2.97 -8.17 18.77
C VAL A 371 3.03 -6.64 18.79
N TRP A 372 1.91 -5.91 18.72
CA TRP A 372 1.87 -4.45 18.50
C TRP A 372 2.68 -3.66 19.54
N ALA A 373 2.76 -4.13 20.77
CA ALA A 373 3.34 -3.36 21.88
C ALA A 373 4.86 -3.34 21.88
N HIS A 374 5.55 -4.02 20.94
CA HIS A 374 6.98 -3.81 20.76
C HIS A 374 7.33 -2.39 20.28
N HIS A 375 6.38 -1.66 19.71
CA HIS A 375 6.52 -0.24 19.41
C HIS A 375 6.44 0.66 20.66
N MET A 376 6.20 0.07 21.83
CA MET A 376 5.93 0.78 23.08
C MET A 376 6.88 0.36 24.22
N PHE A 377 8.00 -0.33 23.94
CA PHE A 377 8.90 -0.84 24.97
C PHE A 377 9.50 0.26 25.86
N VAL A 378 9.61 1.49 25.35
CA VAL A 378 10.13 2.66 26.11
C VAL A 378 9.02 3.64 26.55
N SER A 379 7.73 3.27 26.39
CA SER A 379 6.60 4.14 26.73
C SER A 379 6.20 4.19 28.20
N GLY A 380 6.87 3.44 29.06
CA GLY A 380 6.46 3.25 30.46
C GLY A 380 5.44 2.13 30.67
N MET A 381 5.13 1.35 29.64
CA MET A 381 4.24 0.20 29.71
C MET A 381 4.68 -0.83 30.75
N GLN A 382 3.73 -1.47 31.41
CA GLN A 382 3.98 -2.45 32.48
C GLN A 382 4.73 -3.71 31.98
N SER A 383 5.62 -4.25 32.81
CA SER A 383 6.50 -5.37 32.44
C SER A 383 5.73 -6.66 32.09
N TRP A 384 4.58 -6.89 32.71
CA TRP A 384 3.75 -8.07 32.42
C TRP A 384 3.16 -8.07 31.00
N ILE A 385 3.08 -6.91 30.34
CA ILE A 385 2.73 -6.80 28.92
C ILE A 385 4.00 -6.85 28.05
N ARG A 386 5.08 -6.14 28.44
CA ARG A 386 6.30 -6.03 27.64
C ARG A 386 6.96 -7.38 27.34
N ILE A 387 7.08 -8.26 28.35
CA ILE A 387 7.76 -9.55 28.20
C ILE A 387 7.01 -10.49 27.23
N PRO A 388 5.70 -10.74 27.37
CA PRO A 388 4.97 -11.51 26.38
C PRO A 388 5.07 -10.95 24.96
N MET A 389 4.98 -9.61 24.81
CA MET A 389 5.10 -8.96 23.50
C MET A 389 6.49 -9.10 22.88
N MET A 390 7.55 -9.13 23.67
CA MET A 390 8.90 -9.47 23.23
C MET A 390 8.95 -10.89 22.65
N ILE A 391 8.39 -11.86 23.37
CA ILE A 391 8.39 -13.27 22.98
C ILE A 391 7.59 -13.48 21.70
N THR A 392 6.35 -12.97 21.62
CA THR A 392 5.50 -13.10 20.43
C THR A 392 6.11 -12.42 19.23
N THR A 393 6.79 -11.27 19.43
CA THR A 393 7.52 -10.55 18.36
C THR A 393 8.68 -11.39 17.83
N ALA A 394 9.42 -12.09 18.68
CA ALA A 394 10.47 -13.01 18.22
C ALA A 394 9.88 -14.20 17.44
N ILE A 395 8.73 -14.72 17.85
CA ILE A 395 8.05 -15.85 17.18
C ILE A 395 7.62 -15.52 15.74
N ILE A 396 7.23 -14.28 15.44
CA ILE A 396 6.78 -13.92 14.08
C ILE A 396 7.91 -14.02 13.04
N ALA A 397 9.15 -14.06 13.48
CA ALA A 397 10.29 -14.33 12.60
C ALA A 397 10.24 -15.74 11.99
N VAL A 398 9.58 -16.72 12.65
CA VAL A 398 9.50 -18.11 12.17
C VAL A 398 8.70 -18.22 10.86
N PRO A 399 7.42 -17.80 10.77
CA PRO A 399 6.68 -17.84 9.49
C PRO A 399 7.32 -16.98 8.41
N THR A 400 8.01 -15.90 8.78
CA THR A 400 8.77 -15.06 7.83
C THR A 400 10.01 -15.81 7.33
N GLY A 401 10.75 -16.50 8.18
CA GLY A 401 11.88 -17.34 7.82
C GLY A 401 11.50 -18.47 6.87
N ILE A 402 10.36 -19.12 7.09
CA ILE A 402 9.83 -20.16 6.18
C ILE A 402 9.76 -19.62 4.74
N LYS A 403 9.32 -18.37 4.55
CA LYS A 403 9.24 -17.75 3.22
C LYS A 403 10.61 -17.54 2.61
N VAL A 404 11.53 -16.95 3.36
CA VAL A 404 12.90 -16.68 2.88
C VAL A 404 13.58 -17.99 2.45
N PHE A 405 13.53 -19.02 3.27
CA PHE A 405 14.11 -20.33 2.93
C PHE A 405 13.40 -21.00 1.75
N SER A 406 12.08 -20.85 1.62
CA SER A 406 11.34 -21.39 0.48
C SER A 406 11.70 -20.69 -0.84
N TRP A 407 11.91 -19.37 -0.82
CA TRP A 407 12.41 -18.64 -2.00
C TRP A 407 13.83 -19.06 -2.36
N LEU A 408 14.74 -19.20 -1.40
CA LEU A 408 16.11 -19.69 -1.62
C LEU A 408 16.10 -21.12 -2.19
N ALA A 409 15.27 -22.01 -1.64
CA ALA A 409 15.11 -23.39 -2.15
C ALA A 409 14.50 -23.42 -3.56
N THR A 410 13.62 -22.48 -3.89
CA THR A 410 13.10 -22.34 -5.26
C THR A 410 14.19 -21.87 -6.23
N LEU A 411 15.05 -20.94 -5.83
CA LEU A 411 16.18 -20.49 -6.62
C LEU A 411 17.26 -21.58 -6.81
N TRP A 412 17.44 -22.41 -5.79
CA TRP A 412 18.48 -23.44 -5.78
C TRP A 412 18.31 -24.42 -6.94
N ARG A 413 19.35 -24.56 -7.78
CA ARG A 413 19.34 -25.41 -9.00
C ARG A 413 18.25 -25.03 -10.01
N GLY A 414 17.72 -23.80 -9.99
CA GLY A 414 16.82 -23.26 -11.02
C GLY A 414 17.58 -22.72 -12.22
N VAL A 415 16.88 -22.60 -13.35
CA VAL A 415 17.39 -21.90 -14.54
C VAL A 415 17.06 -20.41 -14.39
N LEU A 416 18.02 -19.64 -13.86
CA LEU A 416 17.78 -18.25 -13.48
C LEU A 416 17.81 -17.31 -14.69
N HIS A 417 16.73 -16.58 -14.90
CA HIS A 417 16.64 -15.50 -15.88
C HIS A 417 16.77 -14.14 -15.17
N LEU A 418 17.97 -13.55 -15.23
CA LEU A 418 18.32 -12.30 -14.54
C LEU A 418 17.90 -11.06 -15.35
N ASP A 419 16.61 -10.94 -15.59
CA ASP A 419 15.98 -9.73 -16.12
C ASP A 419 15.57 -8.76 -15.00
N THR A 420 15.11 -7.57 -15.35
CA THR A 420 14.80 -6.50 -14.40
C THR A 420 13.84 -6.95 -13.27
N PRO A 421 12.69 -7.63 -13.54
CA PRO A 421 11.83 -8.13 -12.46
C PRO A 421 12.55 -9.06 -11.49
N MET A 422 13.40 -9.96 -12.01
CA MET A 422 14.14 -10.92 -11.18
C MET A 422 15.24 -10.24 -10.37
N LEU A 423 15.93 -9.25 -10.93
CA LEU A 423 16.93 -8.48 -10.18
C LEU A 423 16.30 -7.76 -8.98
N PHE A 424 15.14 -7.12 -9.16
CA PHE A 424 14.41 -6.51 -8.05
C PHE A 424 13.92 -7.55 -7.02
N ALA A 425 13.54 -8.76 -7.46
CA ALA A 425 13.18 -9.84 -6.55
C ALA A 425 14.37 -10.33 -5.70
N LEU A 426 15.56 -10.44 -6.29
CA LEU A 426 16.79 -10.78 -5.57
C LEU A 426 17.24 -9.63 -4.64
N GLY A 427 17.12 -8.39 -5.12
CA GLY A 427 17.36 -7.20 -4.31
C GLY A 427 16.45 -7.15 -3.09
N PHE A 428 15.14 -7.39 -3.28
CA PHE A 428 14.20 -7.54 -2.16
C PHE A 428 14.68 -8.59 -1.16
N LEU A 429 15.02 -9.78 -1.62
CA LEU A 429 15.42 -10.87 -0.73
C LEU A 429 16.63 -10.49 0.14
N THR A 430 17.61 -9.81 -0.46
CA THR A 430 18.80 -9.32 0.25
C THR A 430 18.44 -8.24 1.28
N MET A 431 17.69 -7.20 0.85
CA MET A 431 17.34 -6.07 1.72
C MET A 431 16.41 -6.51 2.86
N PHE A 432 15.43 -7.35 2.54
CA PHE A 432 14.46 -7.83 3.51
C PHE A 432 15.09 -8.72 4.59
N VAL A 433 16.12 -9.52 4.26
CA VAL A 433 16.86 -10.30 5.25
C VAL A 433 17.62 -9.37 6.20
N ILE A 434 18.29 -8.33 5.70
CA ILE A 434 18.97 -7.33 6.56
C ILE A 434 17.94 -6.62 7.47
N GLY A 435 16.83 -6.17 6.90
CA GLY A 435 15.75 -5.55 7.66
C GLY A 435 15.12 -6.50 8.69
N GLY A 436 14.96 -7.78 8.34
CA GLY A 436 14.44 -8.81 9.26
C GLY A 436 15.38 -9.07 10.44
N ILE A 437 16.68 -9.15 10.20
CA ILE A 437 17.69 -9.33 11.27
C ILE A 437 17.68 -8.13 12.22
N SER A 438 17.68 -6.90 11.70
CA SER A 438 17.58 -5.71 12.54
C SER A 438 16.24 -5.65 13.29
N GLY A 439 15.15 -6.18 12.72
CA GLY A 439 13.86 -6.33 13.39
C GLY A 439 13.89 -7.31 14.57
N VAL A 440 14.58 -8.44 14.44
CA VAL A 440 14.80 -9.39 15.55
C VAL A 440 15.64 -8.73 16.68
N MET A 441 16.62 -7.91 16.32
CA MET A 441 17.36 -7.12 17.32
C MET A 441 16.43 -6.17 18.08
N LEU A 442 15.57 -5.44 17.38
CA LEU A 442 14.58 -4.51 17.98
C LEU A 442 13.47 -5.24 18.76
N ALA A 443 13.19 -6.50 18.46
CA ALA A 443 12.28 -7.31 19.24
C ALA A 443 12.77 -7.54 20.67
N MET A 444 14.09 -7.46 20.92
CA MET A 444 14.69 -7.67 22.23
C MET A 444 14.70 -6.38 23.05
N ILE A 445 13.94 -6.33 24.14
CA ILE A 445 13.83 -5.15 25.03
C ILE A 445 15.21 -4.56 25.41
N PRO A 446 16.23 -5.34 25.82
CA PRO A 446 17.53 -4.79 26.16
C PRO A 446 18.21 -4.05 25.01
N VAL A 447 17.97 -4.46 23.77
CA VAL A 447 18.51 -3.77 22.58
C VAL A 447 17.69 -2.54 22.26
N ASP A 448 16.35 -2.68 22.24
CA ASP A 448 15.45 -1.59 21.85
C ASP A 448 15.61 -0.36 22.77
N ILE A 449 15.77 -0.56 24.08
CA ILE A 449 15.99 0.54 25.04
C ILE A 449 17.16 1.46 24.61
N HIS A 450 18.21 0.90 24.01
CA HIS A 450 19.39 1.67 23.59
C HIS A 450 19.26 2.33 22.22
N VAL A 451 18.45 1.75 21.31
CA VAL A 451 18.37 2.22 19.92
C VAL A 451 17.02 2.82 19.55
N SER A 452 16.03 2.73 20.45
CA SER A 452 14.71 3.35 20.24
C SER A 452 14.88 4.85 20.00
N ASP A 453 14.10 5.38 19.04
CA ASP A 453 14.16 6.78 18.60
C ASP A 453 15.51 7.28 18.08
N THR A 454 16.41 6.38 17.68
CA THR A 454 17.66 6.70 16.97
C THR A 454 17.53 6.44 15.45
N TYR A 455 18.59 6.80 14.72
CA TYR A 455 18.70 6.49 13.28
C TYR A 455 18.77 4.98 12.99
N PHE A 456 19.01 4.12 13.98
CA PHE A 456 18.87 2.66 13.82
C PHE A 456 17.44 2.27 13.42
N ILE A 457 16.45 2.91 14.05
CA ILE A 457 15.03 2.69 13.69
C ILE A 457 14.76 3.17 12.25
N VAL A 458 15.34 4.30 11.84
CA VAL A 458 15.18 4.82 10.47
C VAL A 458 15.76 3.82 9.45
N ALA A 459 16.96 3.29 9.72
CA ALA A 459 17.57 2.28 8.89
C ALA A 459 16.70 1.02 8.79
N HIS A 460 16.29 0.45 9.92
CA HIS A 460 15.43 -0.73 9.98
C HIS A 460 14.14 -0.55 9.18
N ILE A 461 13.40 0.54 9.43
CA ILE A 461 12.12 0.82 8.75
C ILE A 461 12.33 0.89 7.23
N HIS A 462 13.40 1.53 6.75
CA HIS A 462 13.65 1.65 5.31
C HIS A 462 14.10 0.32 4.70
N TYR A 463 14.88 -0.52 5.39
CA TYR A 463 15.21 -1.85 4.91
C TYR A 463 13.98 -2.76 4.76
N VAL A 464 12.99 -2.65 5.66
CA VAL A 464 11.74 -3.44 5.53
C VAL A 464 10.74 -2.78 4.60
N LEU A 465 10.54 -1.45 4.62
CA LEU A 465 9.53 -0.79 3.77
C LEU A 465 10.07 -0.46 2.37
N PHE A 466 11.21 0.20 2.25
CA PHE A 466 11.77 0.50 0.94
C PHE A 466 12.41 -0.76 0.33
N GLY A 467 13.38 -1.37 1.04
CA GLY A 467 14.05 -2.60 0.60
C GLY A 467 13.09 -3.78 0.46
N GLY A 468 12.09 -3.86 1.32
CA GLY A 468 11.00 -4.84 1.25
C GLY A 468 9.93 -4.43 0.25
N SER A 469 9.03 -3.51 0.63
CA SER A 469 7.83 -3.22 -0.17
C SER A 469 8.15 -2.55 -1.50
N LEU A 470 8.97 -1.51 -1.55
CA LEU A 470 9.20 -0.77 -2.80
C LEU A 470 9.97 -1.60 -3.83
N PHE A 471 10.94 -2.43 -3.43
CA PHE A 471 11.60 -3.36 -4.36
C PHE A 471 10.60 -4.37 -4.95
N THR A 472 9.66 -4.87 -4.15
CA THR A 472 8.61 -5.78 -4.66
C THR A 472 7.61 -5.06 -5.56
N ILE A 473 7.30 -3.79 -5.29
CA ILE A 473 6.46 -2.95 -6.14
C ILE A 473 7.13 -2.75 -7.50
N PHE A 474 8.41 -2.38 -7.53
CA PHE A 474 9.15 -2.25 -8.79
C PHE A 474 9.21 -3.58 -9.54
N ALA A 475 9.51 -4.70 -8.84
CA ALA A 475 9.49 -6.02 -9.45
C ALA A 475 8.13 -6.34 -10.09
N GLY A 476 7.02 -6.07 -9.37
CA GLY A 476 5.66 -6.30 -9.84
C GLY A 476 5.28 -5.40 -11.01
N VAL A 477 5.60 -4.11 -10.94
CA VAL A 477 5.31 -3.17 -12.04
C VAL A 477 6.07 -3.61 -13.31
N TYR A 478 7.36 -3.90 -13.25
CA TYR A 478 8.09 -4.41 -14.41
C TYR A 478 7.54 -5.76 -14.91
N TYR A 479 7.14 -6.65 -14.00
CA TYR A 479 6.61 -7.96 -14.36
C TYR A 479 5.26 -7.87 -15.09
N TRP A 480 4.30 -7.08 -14.58
CA TRP A 480 2.98 -6.93 -15.19
C TRP A 480 2.86 -5.73 -16.15
N PHE A 481 3.90 -4.92 -16.35
CA PHE A 481 3.90 -3.82 -17.31
C PHE A 481 3.46 -4.26 -18.72
N PRO A 482 3.97 -5.39 -19.27
CA PRO A 482 3.50 -5.87 -20.57
C PRO A 482 2.01 -6.19 -20.59
N LYS A 483 1.48 -6.76 -19.50
CA LYS A 483 0.07 -7.10 -19.38
C LYS A 483 -0.81 -5.85 -19.27
N MET A 484 -0.36 -4.83 -18.54
CA MET A 484 -1.11 -3.60 -18.31
C MET A 484 -1.13 -2.70 -19.55
N THR A 485 -0.02 -2.63 -20.29
CA THR A 485 0.17 -1.64 -21.35
C THR A 485 0.17 -2.23 -22.77
N GLY A 486 0.35 -3.54 -22.91
CA GLY A 486 0.56 -4.20 -24.19
C GLY A 486 1.93 -3.93 -24.82
N ARG A 487 2.88 -3.40 -24.04
CA ARG A 487 4.22 -3.04 -24.51
C ARG A 487 5.29 -3.54 -23.55
N MET A 488 6.49 -3.82 -24.09
CA MET A 488 7.67 -4.14 -23.29
C MET A 488 8.35 -2.83 -22.84
N PHE A 489 8.92 -2.85 -21.66
CA PHE A 489 9.79 -1.78 -21.16
C PHE A 489 11.22 -1.93 -21.70
N ASP A 490 12.03 -0.86 -21.58
CA ASP A 490 13.45 -0.93 -21.92
C ASP A 490 14.23 -1.63 -20.79
N GLU A 491 14.78 -2.79 -21.11
CA GLU A 491 15.51 -3.65 -20.16
C GLU A 491 16.82 -3.00 -19.67
N ARG A 492 17.49 -2.19 -20.51
CA ARG A 492 18.73 -1.51 -20.12
C ARG A 492 18.47 -0.44 -19.08
N LEU A 493 17.43 0.36 -19.30
CA LEU A 493 16.98 1.35 -18.33
C LEU A 493 16.47 0.68 -17.06
N GLY A 494 15.79 -0.47 -17.17
CA GLY A 494 15.35 -1.26 -16.01
C GLY A 494 16.52 -1.73 -15.15
N LYS A 495 17.57 -2.28 -15.76
CA LYS A 495 18.79 -2.69 -15.06
C LYS A 495 19.56 -1.51 -14.48
N LEU A 496 19.64 -0.39 -15.20
CA LEU A 496 20.26 0.83 -14.67
C LEU A 496 19.51 1.32 -13.42
N HIS A 497 18.18 1.38 -13.48
CA HIS A 497 17.33 1.70 -12.33
C HIS A 497 17.61 0.76 -11.15
N PHE A 498 17.65 -0.55 -11.37
CA PHE A 498 17.94 -1.52 -10.33
C PHE A 498 19.29 -1.27 -9.66
N TRP A 499 20.37 -1.17 -10.44
CA TRP A 499 21.71 -1.04 -9.85
C TRP A 499 21.91 0.29 -9.12
N LEU A 500 21.39 1.39 -9.66
CA LEU A 500 21.44 2.67 -8.96
C LEU A 500 20.65 2.59 -7.64
N THR A 501 19.43 2.06 -7.67
CA THR A 501 18.62 1.93 -6.47
C THR A 501 19.26 0.99 -5.46
N PHE A 502 19.70 -0.20 -5.86
CA PHE A 502 20.24 -1.21 -4.97
C PHE A 502 21.52 -0.76 -4.27
N ILE A 503 22.48 -0.22 -5.01
CA ILE A 503 23.75 0.21 -4.44
C ILE A 503 23.55 1.40 -3.52
N PHE A 504 22.91 2.45 -4.01
CA PHE A 504 22.79 3.71 -3.26
C PHE A 504 21.77 3.64 -2.14
N PHE A 505 20.78 2.73 -2.20
CA PHE A 505 19.97 2.39 -1.06
C PHE A 505 20.81 1.89 0.12
N ASN A 506 21.72 0.94 -0.12
CA ASN A 506 22.60 0.43 0.94
C ASN A 506 23.58 1.49 1.45
N LEU A 507 24.10 2.35 0.57
CA LEU A 507 24.96 3.47 0.97
C LEU A 507 24.21 4.56 1.74
N THR A 508 22.89 4.66 1.56
CA THR A 508 22.04 5.60 2.30
C THR A 508 21.67 5.02 3.67
N PHE A 509 21.04 3.85 3.71
CA PHE A 509 20.41 3.32 4.91
C PHE A 509 21.31 2.38 5.72
N GLY A 510 22.33 1.78 5.12
CA GLY A 510 23.32 0.96 5.85
C GLY A 510 24.04 1.75 6.94
N PRO A 511 24.68 2.88 6.62
CA PRO A 511 25.35 3.72 7.61
C PRO A 511 24.44 4.28 8.71
N MET A 512 23.14 4.40 8.45
CA MET A 512 22.18 4.85 9.47
C MET A 512 22.06 3.87 10.66
N HIS A 513 22.30 2.56 10.46
CA HIS A 513 22.42 1.64 11.58
C HIS A 513 23.59 2.01 12.49
N TYR A 514 24.75 2.32 11.89
CA TYR A 514 25.95 2.68 12.65
C TYR A 514 25.78 3.98 13.43
N ILE A 515 25.32 5.06 12.79
CA ILE A 515 25.15 6.32 13.50
C ILE A 515 24.04 6.25 14.55
N GLY A 516 23.00 5.39 14.33
CA GLY A 516 21.97 5.10 15.31
C GLY A 516 22.51 4.36 16.55
N LEU A 517 23.36 3.36 16.36
CA LEU A 517 24.08 2.68 17.47
C LEU A 517 25.02 3.65 18.24
N ARG A 518 25.51 4.69 17.57
CA ARG A 518 26.29 5.77 18.20
C ARG A 518 25.42 6.82 18.88
N GLY A 519 24.11 6.64 18.93
CA GLY A 519 23.16 7.47 19.65
C GLY A 519 22.61 8.69 18.88
N MET A 520 22.79 8.77 17.55
CA MET A 520 22.17 9.85 16.78
C MET A 520 20.64 9.73 16.84
N PRO A 521 19.90 10.72 17.40
CA PRO A 521 18.45 10.67 17.47
C PRO A 521 17.82 10.88 16.09
N ARG A 522 16.63 10.29 15.89
CA ARG A 522 15.80 10.56 14.71
C ARG A 522 14.89 11.76 14.91
N ARG A 523 14.27 12.26 13.84
CA ARG A 523 13.30 13.38 13.86
C ARG A 523 13.89 14.70 14.37
N VAL A 524 15.17 14.92 14.10
CA VAL A 524 15.88 16.14 14.47
C VAL A 524 16.24 16.93 13.24
N ALA A 525 16.07 18.26 13.30
CA ALA A 525 16.45 19.19 12.23
C ALA A 525 17.95 19.51 12.26
N ASP A 526 18.58 19.35 13.41
CA ASP A 526 20.01 19.59 13.64
C ASP A 526 20.62 18.44 14.46
N TYR A 527 21.94 18.28 14.39
CA TYR A 527 22.67 17.18 15.02
C TYR A 527 24.12 17.56 15.36
N SER A 528 24.74 16.78 16.24
CA SER A 528 26.12 17.01 16.71
C SER A 528 27.14 16.87 15.56
N GLN A 529 28.16 17.73 15.56
CA GLN A 529 29.24 17.79 14.56
C GLN A 529 29.92 16.43 14.30
N GLN A 530 29.97 15.54 15.28
CA GLN A 530 30.55 14.19 15.11
C GLN A 530 29.87 13.35 14.02
N TYR A 531 28.64 13.65 13.63
CA TYR A 531 27.89 12.95 12.59
C TYR A 531 27.95 13.64 11.23
N ALA A 532 28.64 14.79 11.09
CA ALA A 532 28.63 15.62 9.88
C ALA A 532 29.05 14.83 8.62
N GLY A 533 30.20 14.16 8.65
CA GLY A 533 30.69 13.39 7.51
C GLY A 533 29.76 12.25 7.10
N TRP A 534 29.17 11.56 8.08
CA TRP A 534 28.19 10.51 7.81
C TRP A 534 26.90 11.05 7.18
N ASN A 535 26.36 12.15 7.68
CA ASN A 535 25.14 12.74 7.14
C ASN A 535 25.34 13.31 5.74
N LEU A 536 26.50 13.90 5.44
CA LEU A 536 26.82 14.35 4.09
C LEU A 536 26.88 13.15 3.12
N PHE A 537 27.59 12.06 3.49
CA PHE A 537 27.68 10.85 2.69
C PHE A 537 26.30 10.22 2.42
N ILE A 538 25.48 10.10 3.47
CA ILE A 538 24.10 9.60 3.41
C ILE A 538 23.24 10.47 2.49
N SER A 539 23.37 11.80 2.58
CA SER A 539 22.57 12.73 1.75
C SER A 539 22.93 12.63 0.27
N LEU A 540 24.23 12.60 -0.06
CA LEU A 540 24.68 12.42 -1.45
C LEU A 540 24.18 11.08 -2.02
N SER A 541 24.26 10.01 -1.23
CA SER A 541 23.74 8.70 -1.62
C SER A 541 22.22 8.71 -1.83
N ALA A 542 21.47 9.37 -0.95
CA ALA A 542 20.02 9.49 -1.03
C ALA A 542 19.57 10.25 -2.29
N PHE A 543 20.30 11.29 -2.71
CA PHE A 543 20.01 12.01 -3.96
C PHE A 543 20.13 11.10 -5.19
N VAL A 544 21.07 10.16 -5.20
CA VAL A 544 21.18 9.16 -6.29
C VAL A 544 19.98 8.19 -6.25
N VAL A 545 19.50 7.78 -5.07
CA VAL A 545 18.27 7.00 -4.95
C VAL A 545 17.08 7.77 -5.52
N GLY A 546 16.95 9.07 -5.20
CA GLY A 546 15.94 9.93 -5.79
C GLY A 546 16.04 9.99 -7.33
N ALA A 547 17.24 10.20 -7.86
CA ALA A 547 17.48 10.22 -9.30
C ALA A 547 17.17 8.89 -9.97
N SER A 548 17.42 7.75 -9.32
CA SER A 548 17.09 6.42 -9.87
C SER A 548 15.59 6.25 -10.10
N THR A 549 14.75 6.84 -9.24
CA THR A 549 13.29 6.85 -9.42
C THR A 549 12.88 7.60 -10.70
N LEU A 550 13.60 8.66 -11.08
CA LEU A 550 13.35 9.36 -12.35
C LEU A 550 13.69 8.48 -13.56
N VAL A 551 14.74 7.65 -13.48
CA VAL A 551 15.05 6.65 -14.52
C VAL A 551 13.91 5.65 -14.68
N PHE A 552 13.33 5.17 -13.57
CA PHE A 552 12.16 4.31 -13.59
C PHE A 552 10.97 4.98 -14.30
N LEU A 553 10.62 6.19 -13.89
CA LEU A 553 9.49 6.93 -14.48
C LEU A 553 9.69 7.18 -15.97
N TYR A 554 10.89 7.60 -16.36
CA TYR A 554 11.23 7.79 -17.77
C TYR A 554 11.04 6.48 -18.55
N ASN A 555 11.55 5.35 -18.03
CA ASN A 555 11.39 4.05 -18.67
C ASN A 555 9.90 3.68 -18.81
N MET A 556 9.10 3.83 -17.76
CA MET A 556 7.68 3.49 -17.81
C MET A 556 6.91 4.35 -18.84
N VAL A 557 7.11 5.67 -18.82
CA VAL A 557 6.40 6.60 -19.71
C VAL A 557 6.84 6.43 -21.17
N SER A 558 8.14 6.37 -21.42
CA SER A 558 8.67 6.22 -22.79
C SER A 558 8.28 4.87 -23.40
N SER A 559 8.37 3.80 -22.62
CA SER A 559 8.00 2.46 -23.06
C SER A 559 6.49 2.31 -23.28
N TRP A 560 5.66 2.93 -22.45
CA TRP A 560 4.21 2.93 -22.66
C TRP A 560 3.83 3.63 -23.97
N ARG A 561 4.50 4.74 -24.31
CA ARG A 561 4.25 5.50 -25.55
C ARG A 561 4.80 4.80 -26.80
N GLY A 562 6.01 4.27 -26.75
CA GLY A 562 6.75 3.83 -27.94
C GLY A 562 7.49 2.49 -27.81
N GLY A 563 7.37 1.76 -26.70
CA GLY A 563 8.03 0.47 -26.52
C GLY A 563 7.56 -0.61 -27.51
N PRO A 564 8.32 -1.69 -27.69
CA PRO A 564 7.92 -2.82 -28.52
C PRO A 564 6.59 -3.43 -28.04
N ARG A 565 5.80 -3.95 -28.98
CA ARG A 565 4.56 -4.66 -28.60
C ARG A 565 4.91 -5.91 -27.80
N ALA A 566 4.17 -6.13 -26.73
CA ALA A 566 4.34 -7.32 -25.90
C ALA A 566 3.55 -8.51 -26.48
N GLU A 567 4.12 -9.69 -26.36
CA GLU A 567 3.36 -10.93 -26.52
C GLU A 567 2.32 -11.11 -25.40
N ALA A 568 1.36 -11.98 -25.61
CA ALA A 568 0.37 -12.31 -24.58
C ALA A 568 1.05 -12.85 -23.31
N ASN A 569 2.12 -13.63 -23.44
CA ASN A 569 2.88 -14.24 -22.35
C ASN A 569 4.39 -14.17 -22.58
N PRO A 570 5.00 -12.99 -22.41
CA PRO A 570 6.45 -12.81 -22.65
C PRO A 570 7.33 -13.58 -21.65
N TRP A 571 6.76 -13.97 -20.52
CA TRP A 571 7.48 -14.67 -19.46
C TRP A 571 7.32 -16.20 -19.50
N ARG A 572 6.46 -16.73 -20.36
CA ARG A 572 6.06 -18.16 -20.37
C ARG A 572 5.59 -18.63 -19.00
N ALA A 573 4.78 -17.80 -18.34
CA ALA A 573 4.18 -18.10 -17.05
C ALA A 573 2.94 -18.99 -17.22
N LEU A 574 2.57 -19.75 -16.19
CA LEU A 574 1.46 -20.71 -16.25
C LEU A 574 0.13 -20.12 -15.77
N THR A 575 0.16 -19.07 -14.96
CA THR A 575 -1.02 -18.46 -14.33
C THR A 575 -1.97 -17.83 -15.35
N LEU A 576 -3.27 -17.74 -15.00
CA LEU A 576 -4.35 -17.41 -15.94
C LEU A 576 -4.22 -16.03 -16.59
N GLU A 577 -3.70 -15.03 -15.87
CA GLU A 577 -3.51 -13.68 -16.40
C GLU A 577 -2.56 -13.65 -17.62
N TRP A 578 -1.67 -14.63 -17.74
CA TRP A 578 -0.77 -14.75 -18.87
C TRP A 578 -1.32 -15.57 -20.03
N GLN A 579 -2.52 -16.16 -19.88
CA GLN A 579 -3.17 -16.95 -20.91
C GLN A 579 -4.16 -16.12 -21.77
N VAL A 580 -4.28 -14.82 -21.51
CA VAL A 580 -5.07 -13.86 -22.29
C VAL A 580 -4.18 -12.83 -22.96
N SER A 581 -4.73 -12.05 -23.90
CA SER A 581 -3.99 -10.99 -24.62
C SER A 581 -3.38 -9.95 -23.68
N SER A 582 -2.39 -9.22 -24.17
CA SER A 582 -1.78 -8.07 -23.51
C SER A 582 -2.02 -6.81 -24.35
N PRO A 583 -2.88 -5.88 -23.92
CA PRO A 583 -3.73 -5.87 -22.72
C PRO A 583 -4.86 -6.93 -22.75
N PRO A 584 -5.43 -7.28 -21.56
CA PRO A 584 -6.56 -8.19 -21.50
C PRO A 584 -7.82 -7.61 -22.15
N PRO A 585 -8.77 -8.45 -22.60
CA PRO A 585 -10.08 -8.03 -23.06
C PRO A 585 -10.86 -7.26 -21.97
N ILE A 586 -11.89 -6.50 -22.37
CA ILE A 586 -12.71 -5.72 -21.43
C ILE A 586 -13.29 -6.60 -20.31
N PHE A 587 -13.79 -7.78 -20.66
CA PHE A 587 -14.38 -8.75 -19.71
C PHE A 587 -13.39 -9.85 -19.28
N ASN A 588 -12.08 -9.60 -19.36
CA ASN A 588 -10.99 -10.49 -18.99
C ASN A 588 -10.86 -11.74 -19.86
N PHE A 589 -11.97 -12.47 -20.11
CA PHE A 589 -11.96 -13.75 -20.79
C PHE A 589 -13.14 -13.83 -21.78
N ASP A 590 -12.89 -14.28 -23.01
CA ASP A 590 -13.94 -14.55 -23.99
C ASP A 590 -14.75 -15.83 -23.59
N THR A 591 -14.10 -16.74 -22.87
CA THR A 591 -14.71 -17.95 -22.30
C THR A 591 -14.18 -18.15 -20.88
N VAL A 592 -15.06 -18.55 -19.96
CA VAL A 592 -14.65 -18.79 -18.57
C VAL A 592 -13.62 -19.92 -18.51
N PRO A 593 -12.42 -19.70 -17.94
CA PRO A 593 -11.41 -20.77 -17.84
C PRO A 593 -11.83 -21.83 -16.84
N THR A 594 -11.40 -23.07 -17.08
CA THR A 594 -11.50 -24.17 -16.11
C THR A 594 -10.10 -24.50 -15.61
N VAL A 595 -9.87 -24.41 -14.31
CA VAL A 595 -8.57 -24.71 -13.69
C VAL A 595 -8.41 -26.20 -13.52
N VAL A 596 -7.33 -26.74 -14.09
CA VAL A 596 -7.06 -28.19 -14.13
C VAL A 596 -5.78 -28.58 -13.38
N GLY A 597 -4.78 -27.70 -13.29
CA GLY A 597 -3.48 -27.93 -12.66
C GLY A 597 -3.13 -26.90 -11.59
N GLY A 598 -1.97 -27.05 -10.96
CA GLY A 598 -1.39 -26.07 -10.07
C GLY A 598 -0.83 -24.85 -10.81
N PRO A 599 -0.64 -23.70 -10.13
CA PRO A 599 -0.12 -22.49 -10.77
C PRO A 599 1.40 -22.53 -11.05
N TYR A 600 2.14 -23.49 -10.48
CA TYR A 600 3.61 -23.50 -10.50
C TYR A 600 4.22 -24.82 -10.97
N GLU A 601 3.56 -25.57 -11.81
CA GLU A 601 4.01 -26.89 -12.28
C GLU A 601 5.11 -26.76 -13.37
N TYR A 602 6.08 -25.88 -13.17
CA TYR A 602 7.22 -25.71 -14.08
C TYR A 602 8.09 -26.96 -14.11
N GLY A 603 8.50 -27.37 -15.33
CA GLY A 603 9.30 -28.57 -15.53
C GLY A 603 8.49 -29.86 -15.70
N VAL A 604 7.17 -29.82 -15.52
CA VAL A 604 6.27 -30.93 -15.82
C VAL A 604 5.83 -30.83 -17.30
N PRO A 605 6.11 -31.82 -18.14
CA PRO A 605 5.69 -31.81 -19.54
C PRO A 605 4.16 -31.71 -19.68
N GLY A 606 3.69 -30.76 -20.48
CA GLY A 606 2.25 -30.54 -20.72
C GLY A 606 1.50 -29.88 -19.55
N ALA A 607 2.16 -29.41 -18.51
CA ALA A 607 1.51 -28.71 -17.39
C ALA A 607 0.82 -27.44 -17.87
N VAL A 608 -0.46 -27.31 -17.53
CA VAL A 608 -1.28 -26.11 -17.75
C VAL A 608 -2.09 -25.82 -16.51
N HIS A 609 -2.17 -24.56 -16.12
CA HIS A 609 -2.98 -24.16 -14.98
C HIS A 609 -4.48 -24.13 -15.32
N GLY A 610 -4.84 -23.57 -16.47
CA GLY A 610 -6.22 -23.50 -16.94
C GLY A 610 -6.40 -23.87 -18.39
N VAL A 611 -7.62 -24.26 -18.74
CA VAL A 611 -8.06 -24.58 -20.12
C VAL A 611 -9.25 -23.69 -20.47
N PHE A 612 -9.22 -23.13 -21.68
CA PHE A 612 -10.30 -22.31 -22.24
C PHE A 612 -11.07 -23.18 -23.24
N ARG A 613 -12.33 -23.51 -22.93
CA ARG A 613 -13.19 -24.30 -23.78
C ARG A 613 -14.35 -23.46 -24.29
N LYS A 614 -14.65 -23.57 -25.58
CA LYS A 614 -15.87 -23.00 -26.13
C LYS A 614 -17.09 -23.76 -25.60
N PRO A 615 -18.24 -23.11 -25.38
CA PRO A 615 -19.48 -23.81 -25.05
C PRO A 615 -19.78 -24.87 -26.15
N GLY A 616 -19.88 -26.15 -25.77
CA GLY A 616 -20.16 -27.24 -26.68
C GLY A 616 -18.98 -28.10 -27.12
N GLU A 617 -17.73 -27.79 -26.77
CA GLU A 617 -16.61 -28.70 -27.00
C GLU A 617 -16.66 -29.91 -26.06
N VAL A 618 -16.83 -31.08 -26.65
CA VAL A 618 -16.86 -32.40 -25.96
C VAL A 618 -15.46 -32.69 -25.37
N ARG A 619 -15.43 -33.25 -24.17
CA ARG A 619 -14.22 -33.69 -23.49
C ARG A 619 -13.44 -34.66 -24.42
N PRO A 620 -12.19 -34.42 -24.78
CA PRO A 620 -11.37 -35.49 -25.33
C PRO A 620 -11.32 -36.61 -24.28
N PRO A 621 -11.32 -37.87 -24.70
CA PRO A 621 -11.25 -38.98 -23.76
C PRO A 621 -10.01 -38.84 -22.91
N THR A 622 -10.19 -38.90 -21.60
CA THR A 622 -9.09 -38.95 -20.64
C THR A 622 -8.16 -40.08 -21.08
N PRO A 623 -6.84 -39.89 -21.24
CA PRO A 623 -5.94 -40.98 -21.51
C PRO A 623 -6.14 -42.02 -20.41
N ALA A 624 -6.54 -43.21 -20.79
CA ALA A 624 -6.71 -44.35 -19.88
C ALA A 624 -5.41 -44.54 -19.10
N GLY A 625 -5.51 -44.49 -17.79
CA GLY A 625 -4.58 -44.92 -16.77
C GLY A 625 -3.13 -45.18 -17.19
N GLY A 626 -2.29 -44.19 -17.16
CA GLY A 626 -0.85 -44.36 -16.94
C GLY A 626 -0.63 -44.46 -15.44
N GLY A 627 -0.20 -45.63 -14.97
CA GLY A 627 -0.06 -45.98 -13.58
C GLY A 627 0.75 -44.95 -12.77
N ALA A 628 0.29 -44.76 -11.57
CA ALA A 628 1.01 -44.07 -10.53
C ALA A 628 2.40 -44.70 -10.33
N THR A 629 3.42 -44.14 -10.94
CA THR A 629 4.80 -44.39 -10.53
C THR A 629 5.02 -43.62 -9.23
N GLN A 630 4.99 -44.37 -8.13
CA GLN A 630 5.55 -43.93 -6.87
C GLN A 630 7.00 -43.45 -7.12
N VAL A 631 7.23 -42.16 -7.13
CA VAL A 631 8.58 -41.64 -6.97
C VAL A 631 8.87 -41.67 -5.47
N ALA A 632 9.82 -42.55 -5.13
CA ALA A 632 10.34 -42.74 -3.80
C ALA A 632 10.73 -41.43 -3.13
N ARG A 633 10.43 -41.36 -1.86
CA ARG A 633 10.96 -40.38 -0.90
C ARG A 633 12.46 -40.67 -0.72
N GLU A 634 13.30 -39.68 -1.00
CA GLU A 634 14.56 -39.38 -0.34
C GLU A 634 14.72 -37.87 -0.21
#